data_de82d80a6b387473e12babdac0a68882
#
_entry.id   de82d80a6b387473e12babdac0a68882
#
_cell.length_a   1.000
_cell.length_b   1.000
_cell.length_c   1.000
_cell.angle_alpha   90.00
_cell.angle_beta   90.00
_cell.angle_gamma   90.00
#
_symmetry.space_group_name_H-M   'P 1'
#
loop_
_entity.id
_entity.type
_entity.pdbx_description
1 polymer ?
#
loop_
_entity_poly.entity_id
_entity_poly.type
_entity_poly.pdbx_seq_one_letter_code
_entity_poly.pdbx_strand_id
1 'polypeptide(L)'
;MNTENIIINKGYSDPAKWHSEDTVWVLGLFGTAIGAGVLFLPINAGIGGFWPLLIVFVLAFPITYLAHRGLARFIYSSNTPESSITDVIGEHFGALAGKGFTVIYFFAVYTILIMYAVAITNTAQSFITHQLAMAEPPRSLVAIVLILGLMFIVRFGQRLIMRVMSTLVYPFIISLIFMALFLIPHWNGAILQTVSFSATGDGQGIMLSLWMTFPVLVMSFNHYPIISPMVVRQKQRYGLALAEGKCAQIQRYGILLMTVVVLFFVLSCVLSLSPQQLAEAKAQNLSILSYLANQYDTPIIAWLSPIIAFVAITKSFLGHYIGAYESLRDLILEAAAARGKKPGIRLVDAVILVFMVLTCWFAAYKNPSILGIIECISGPTGAAILLLLPMYAIHKLPVLAPWRGKASNVFVTLIGLITVSAIFYGMFQ
;
A
#
# COMPACT_ATOMS: atom_id res chain seq x y z
N MET A 1 -40.44 -2.82 18.53
CA MET A 1 -39.96 -4.06 17.91
C MET A 1 -38.45 -3.98 17.88
N ASN A 2 -37.76 -4.86 18.64
CA ASN A 2 -36.31 -4.78 18.77
C ASN A 2 -35.64 -5.07 17.43
N THR A 3 -34.61 -4.31 17.10
CA THR A 3 -33.80 -4.47 15.86
C THR A 3 -33.24 -5.91 15.73
N GLU A 4 -32.97 -6.58 16.84
CA GLU A 4 -32.58 -8.02 16.89
C GLU A 4 -33.60 -8.96 16.28
N ASN A 5 -34.90 -8.71 16.49
CA ASN A 5 -35.98 -9.58 15.95
C ASN A 5 -36.20 -9.42 14.44
N ILE A 6 -35.74 -8.30 13.85
CA ILE A 6 -35.83 -8.06 12.39
C ILE A 6 -34.69 -8.78 11.66
N ILE A 7 -33.56 -8.98 12.33
CA ILE A 7 -32.34 -9.60 11.76
C ILE A 7 -32.54 -11.11 11.63
N ILE A 8 -33.14 -11.75 12.65
CA ILE A 8 -33.37 -13.20 12.66
C ILE A 8 -34.35 -13.62 11.54
N ASN A 9 -35.29 -12.75 11.17
CA ASN A 9 -36.29 -13.05 10.12
C ASN A 9 -35.78 -12.89 8.68
N LYS A 10 -34.57 -12.33 8.46
CA LYS A 10 -33.99 -12.12 7.10
C LYS A 10 -32.79 -13.04 6.78
N GLY A 11 -32.42 -13.97 7.65
CA GLY A 11 -31.30 -14.90 7.43
C GLY A 11 -29.93 -14.25 7.49
N TYR A 12 -29.79 -13.02 8.06
CA TYR A 12 -28.51 -12.38 8.25
C TYR A 12 -27.73 -12.97 9.44
N SER A 13 -26.41 -13.01 9.31
CA SER A 13 -25.54 -13.44 10.40
C SER A 13 -25.52 -12.43 11.55
N ASP A 14 -25.30 -12.92 12.79
CA ASP A 14 -25.14 -12.07 13.97
C ASP A 14 -23.83 -11.26 13.88
N PRO A 15 -23.87 -9.92 13.79
CA PRO A 15 -22.68 -9.09 13.66
C PRO A 15 -21.87 -8.99 14.94
N ALA A 16 -22.46 -9.29 16.11
CA ALA A 16 -21.76 -9.27 17.40
C ALA A 16 -20.77 -10.45 17.52
N LYS A 17 -21.06 -11.56 16.81
CA LYS A 17 -20.18 -12.73 16.81
C LYS A 17 -19.04 -12.57 15.83
N TRP A 18 -17.84 -13.01 16.25
CA TRP A 18 -16.68 -13.14 15.37
C TRP A 18 -16.75 -14.44 14.59
N HIS A 19 -16.59 -14.36 13.27
CA HIS A 19 -16.61 -15.50 12.38
C HIS A 19 -15.24 -15.72 11.74
N SER A 20 -14.95 -16.92 11.28
CA SER A 20 -13.68 -17.24 10.59
C SER A 20 -13.45 -16.36 9.36
N GLU A 21 -14.51 -15.99 8.64
CA GLU A 21 -14.45 -15.09 7.49
C GLU A 21 -13.97 -13.68 7.88
N ASP A 22 -14.28 -13.21 9.09
CA ASP A 22 -13.79 -11.92 9.60
C ASP A 22 -12.28 -11.94 9.76
N THR A 23 -11.73 -13.08 10.24
CA THR A 23 -10.27 -13.31 10.32
C THR A 23 -9.63 -13.30 8.93
N VAL A 24 -10.27 -13.89 7.93
CA VAL A 24 -9.79 -13.85 6.53
C VAL A 24 -9.71 -12.41 6.03
N TRP A 25 -10.71 -11.58 6.34
CA TRP A 25 -10.67 -10.16 6.00
C TRP A 25 -9.55 -9.40 6.74
N VAL A 26 -9.38 -9.63 8.05
CA VAL A 26 -8.27 -9.04 8.82
C VAL A 26 -6.91 -9.34 8.18
N LEU A 27 -6.69 -10.62 7.82
CA LEU A 27 -5.46 -11.03 7.15
C LEU A 27 -5.36 -10.50 5.72
N GLY A 28 -6.49 -10.36 5.03
CA GLY A 28 -6.57 -9.75 3.71
C GLY A 28 -6.16 -8.28 3.72
N LEU A 29 -6.64 -7.48 4.70
CA LEU A 29 -6.22 -6.10 4.91
C LEU A 29 -4.71 -6.02 5.14
N PHE A 30 -4.19 -6.83 6.07
CA PHE A 30 -2.75 -6.93 6.35
C PHE A 30 -1.96 -7.27 5.08
N GLY A 31 -2.38 -8.33 4.39
CA GLY A 31 -1.72 -8.81 3.19
C GLY A 31 -1.71 -7.82 2.03
N THR A 32 -2.74 -6.97 1.91
CA THR A 32 -2.82 -5.94 0.86
C THR A 32 -1.93 -4.74 1.17
N ALA A 33 -1.87 -4.32 2.44
CA ALA A 33 -1.06 -3.17 2.83
C ALA A 33 0.45 -3.43 2.69
N ILE A 34 0.89 -4.63 3.05
CA ILE A 34 2.32 -4.89 3.19
C ILE A 34 2.98 -5.19 1.83
N GLY A 35 3.78 -4.25 1.40
CA GLY A 35 4.56 -4.28 0.17
C GLY A 35 5.82 -3.42 0.31
N ALA A 36 6.29 -2.81 -0.79
CA ALA A 36 7.48 -1.97 -0.77
C ALA A 36 7.37 -0.81 0.24
N GLY A 37 6.19 -0.19 0.42
CA GLY A 37 6.02 0.88 1.40
C GLY A 37 6.58 0.51 2.77
N VAL A 38 6.23 -0.66 3.29
CA VAL A 38 6.73 -1.16 4.59
C VAL A 38 8.23 -1.42 4.56
N LEU A 39 8.78 -1.88 3.42
CA LEU A 39 10.21 -2.16 3.28
C LEU A 39 11.07 -0.88 3.15
N PHE A 40 10.47 0.27 2.85
CA PHE A 40 11.14 1.56 2.77
C PHE A 40 10.82 2.50 3.95
N LEU A 41 9.81 2.18 4.75
CA LEU A 41 9.43 2.97 5.93
C LEU A 41 10.56 3.09 6.97
N PRO A 42 11.32 2.02 7.31
CA PRO A 42 12.46 2.14 8.24
C PRO A 42 13.52 3.11 7.72
N ILE A 43 13.78 3.12 6.40
CA ILE A 43 14.75 3.99 5.77
C ILE A 43 14.31 5.45 5.93
N ASN A 44 13.09 5.79 5.50
CA ASN A 44 12.58 7.16 5.59
C ASN A 44 12.51 7.66 7.04
N ALA A 45 11.88 6.87 7.95
CA ALA A 45 11.72 7.26 9.33
C ALA A 45 13.06 7.36 10.08
N GLY A 46 14.01 6.47 9.79
CA GLY A 46 15.31 6.44 10.47
C GLY A 46 16.30 7.49 9.97
N ILE A 47 16.31 7.83 8.68
CA ILE A 47 17.14 8.93 8.14
C ILE A 47 16.78 10.25 8.82
N GLY A 48 15.49 10.50 9.00
CA GLY A 48 14.99 11.70 9.67
C GLY A 48 15.29 11.75 11.17
N GLY A 49 15.74 10.65 11.75
CA GLY A 49 16.07 10.56 13.16
C GLY A 49 14.86 10.35 14.05
N PHE A 50 15.00 10.75 15.32
CA PHE A 50 14.01 10.48 16.37
C PHE A 50 12.59 11.00 16.06
N TRP A 51 12.47 12.22 15.56
CA TRP A 51 11.16 12.88 15.40
C TRP A 51 10.28 12.26 14.32
N PRO A 52 10.74 11.97 13.09
CA PRO A 52 9.98 11.22 12.10
C PRO A 52 9.56 9.84 12.60
N LEU A 53 10.45 9.12 13.29
CA LEU A 53 10.14 7.84 13.90
C LEU A 53 9.00 7.96 14.91
N LEU A 54 9.05 8.97 15.80
CA LEU A 54 7.99 9.24 16.78
C LEU A 54 6.64 9.53 16.10
N ILE A 55 6.63 10.32 15.01
CA ILE A 55 5.42 10.59 14.22
C ILE A 55 4.83 9.28 13.68
N VAL A 56 5.66 8.41 13.10
CA VAL A 56 5.21 7.11 12.60
C VAL A 56 4.56 6.29 13.71
N PHE A 57 5.18 6.21 14.89
CA PHE A 57 4.66 5.44 16.02
C PHE A 57 3.32 5.99 16.54
N VAL A 58 3.19 7.29 16.68
CA VAL A 58 1.99 7.93 17.25
C VAL A 58 0.85 7.95 16.24
N LEU A 59 1.13 8.20 14.97
CA LEU A 59 0.12 8.50 13.96
C LEU A 59 -0.24 7.33 13.03
N ALA A 60 0.54 6.24 12.98
CA ALA A 60 0.27 5.11 12.08
C ALA A 60 -1.13 4.54 12.26
N PHE A 61 -1.52 4.19 13.49
CA PHE A 61 -2.84 3.63 13.75
C PHE A 61 -3.98 4.63 13.50
N PRO A 62 -3.99 5.84 14.09
CA PRO A 62 -5.11 6.77 13.92
C PRO A 62 -5.28 7.23 12.47
N ILE A 63 -4.21 7.54 11.74
CA ILE A 63 -4.30 7.91 10.32
C ILE A 63 -4.91 6.75 9.53
N THR A 64 -4.33 5.56 9.65
CA THR A 64 -4.75 4.40 8.86
C THR A 64 -6.20 4.01 9.17
N TYR A 65 -6.57 3.91 10.45
CA TYR A 65 -7.92 3.50 10.83
C TYR A 65 -8.99 4.51 10.42
N LEU A 66 -8.77 5.79 10.72
CA LEU A 66 -9.78 6.82 10.43
C LEU A 66 -9.95 7.05 8.92
N ALA A 67 -8.87 7.00 8.14
CA ALA A 67 -8.91 7.16 6.70
C ALA A 67 -9.64 6.00 6.01
N HIS A 68 -9.24 4.75 6.29
CA HIS A 68 -9.87 3.58 5.67
C HIS A 68 -11.32 3.39 6.13
N ARG A 69 -11.64 3.72 7.39
CA ARG A 69 -13.02 3.76 7.85
C ARG A 69 -13.85 4.82 7.11
N GLY A 70 -13.27 5.99 6.86
CA GLY A 70 -13.90 7.04 6.04
C GLY A 70 -14.21 6.55 4.62
N LEU A 71 -13.24 5.88 3.99
CA LEU A 71 -13.42 5.26 2.67
C LEU A 71 -14.48 4.15 2.69
N ALA A 72 -14.48 3.29 3.71
CA ALA A 72 -15.50 2.26 3.86
C ALA A 72 -16.91 2.85 3.96
N ARG A 73 -17.10 3.96 4.70
CA ARG A 73 -18.37 4.69 4.79
C ARG A 73 -18.79 5.30 3.47
N PHE A 74 -17.83 5.83 2.71
CA PHE A 74 -18.11 6.34 1.37
C PHE A 74 -18.61 5.22 0.44
N ILE A 75 -17.92 4.07 0.39
CA ILE A 75 -18.34 2.91 -0.42
C ILE A 75 -19.67 2.34 0.09
N TYR A 76 -19.87 2.32 1.40
CA TYR A 76 -21.11 1.88 2.03
C TYR A 76 -22.33 2.70 1.59
N SER A 77 -22.16 3.99 1.26
CA SER A 77 -23.24 4.91 0.85
C SER A 77 -23.87 4.59 -0.50
N SER A 78 -23.26 3.73 -1.32
CA SER A 78 -23.82 3.34 -2.60
C SER A 78 -25.07 2.47 -2.44
N ASN A 79 -26.07 2.72 -3.29
CA ASN A 79 -27.29 1.91 -3.41
C ASN A 79 -27.04 0.63 -4.22
N THR A 80 -25.99 0.57 -5.03
CA THR A 80 -25.66 -0.59 -5.85
C THR A 80 -24.96 -1.65 -5.00
N PRO A 81 -25.40 -2.94 -5.05
CA PRO A 81 -24.85 -3.98 -4.17
C PRO A 81 -23.35 -4.27 -4.37
N GLU A 82 -22.85 -4.15 -5.58
CA GLU A 82 -21.48 -4.53 -5.97
C GLU A 82 -20.70 -3.31 -6.54
N SER A 83 -20.64 -2.24 -5.75
CA SER A 83 -19.99 -1.00 -6.22
C SER A 83 -18.50 -0.97 -5.88
N SER A 84 -17.67 -0.74 -6.88
CA SER A 84 -16.30 -0.29 -6.71
C SER A 84 -16.25 1.17 -6.25
N ILE A 85 -15.09 1.65 -5.85
CA ILE A 85 -14.91 3.07 -5.50
C ILE A 85 -15.23 3.99 -6.68
N THR A 86 -14.91 3.58 -7.90
CA THR A 86 -15.18 4.34 -9.13
C THR A 86 -16.68 4.44 -9.43
N ASP A 87 -17.42 3.35 -9.20
CA ASP A 87 -18.88 3.32 -9.37
C ASP A 87 -19.57 4.26 -8.38
N VAL A 88 -19.13 4.23 -7.10
CA VAL A 88 -19.69 5.10 -6.06
C VAL A 88 -19.46 6.58 -6.38
N ILE A 89 -18.30 6.91 -6.96
CA ILE A 89 -18.04 8.29 -7.41
C ILE A 89 -18.97 8.66 -8.58
N GLY A 90 -19.13 7.76 -9.54
CA GLY A 90 -20.06 7.95 -10.66
C GLY A 90 -21.51 8.13 -10.20
N GLU A 91 -21.95 7.36 -9.21
CA GLU A 91 -23.29 7.44 -8.61
C GLU A 91 -23.55 8.79 -7.92
N HIS A 92 -22.59 9.26 -7.10
CA HIS A 92 -22.81 10.46 -6.29
C HIS A 92 -22.38 11.77 -6.95
N PHE A 93 -21.39 11.75 -7.84
CA PHE A 93 -20.81 12.96 -8.45
C PHE A 93 -20.96 13.01 -9.96
N GLY A 94 -21.63 12.00 -10.55
CA GLY A 94 -21.91 11.91 -11.99
C GLY A 94 -20.86 11.15 -12.79
N ALA A 95 -21.28 10.68 -13.97
CA ALA A 95 -20.48 9.79 -14.82
C ALA A 95 -19.12 10.39 -15.22
N LEU A 96 -19.06 11.72 -15.45
CA LEU A 96 -17.79 12.37 -15.79
C LEU A 96 -16.79 12.33 -14.65
N ALA A 97 -17.26 12.54 -13.41
CA ALA A 97 -16.42 12.44 -12.21
C ALA A 97 -15.93 11.01 -12.01
N GLY A 98 -16.80 9.99 -12.21
CA GLY A 98 -16.40 8.58 -12.17
C GLY A 98 -15.28 8.27 -13.14
N LYS A 99 -15.42 8.68 -14.41
CA LYS A 99 -14.40 8.49 -15.45
C LYS A 99 -13.08 9.20 -15.13
N GLY A 100 -13.15 10.46 -14.71
CA GLY A 100 -11.96 11.21 -14.30
C GLY A 100 -11.23 10.54 -13.13
N PHE A 101 -12.00 10.01 -12.18
CA PHE A 101 -11.43 9.29 -11.07
C PHE A 101 -10.80 7.96 -11.50
N THR A 102 -11.38 7.22 -12.45
CA THR A 102 -10.78 5.98 -12.99
C THR A 102 -9.38 6.24 -13.56
N VAL A 103 -9.19 7.39 -14.22
CA VAL A 103 -7.87 7.81 -14.72
C VAL A 103 -6.90 8.04 -13.56
N ILE A 104 -7.31 8.81 -12.55
CA ILE A 104 -6.48 9.08 -11.36
C ILE A 104 -6.14 7.77 -10.62
N TYR A 105 -7.12 6.90 -10.45
CA TYR A 105 -6.96 5.60 -9.82
C TYR A 105 -5.97 4.71 -10.59
N PHE A 106 -6.11 4.65 -11.93
CA PHE A 106 -5.14 3.94 -12.78
C PHE A 106 -3.72 4.44 -12.55
N PHE A 107 -3.48 5.74 -12.64
CA PHE A 107 -2.14 6.29 -12.43
C PHE A 107 -1.61 6.05 -11.02
N ALA A 108 -2.46 6.15 -10.00
CA ALA A 108 -2.07 5.86 -8.62
C ALA A 108 -1.59 4.41 -8.46
N VAL A 109 -2.39 3.43 -8.92
CA VAL A 109 -2.06 2.00 -8.81
C VAL A 109 -0.89 1.62 -9.73
N TYR A 110 -0.84 2.21 -10.92
CA TYR A 110 0.19 1.92 -11.92
C TYR A 110 1.58 2.42 -11.50
N THR A 111 1.66 3.59 -10.89
CA THR A 111 2.92 4.09 -10.33
C THR A 111 3.47 3.16 -9.25
N ILE A 112 2.61 2.58 -8.43
CA ILE A 112 2.99 1.58 -7.43
C ILE A 112 3.50 0.30 -8.12
N LEU A 113 2.85 -0.13 -9.20
CA LEU A 113 3.29 -1.30 -9.99
C LEU A 113 4.70 -1.10 -10.55
N ILE A 114 4.97 0.07 -11.14
CA ILE A 114 6.29 0.47 -11.64
C ILE A 114 7.34 0.42 -10.51
N MET A 115 7.03 0.97 -9.35
CA MET A 115 7.90 0.95 -8.19
C MET A 115 8.26 -0.48 -7.78
N TYR A 116 7.32 -1.42 -7.80
CA TYR A 116 7.61 -2.82 -7.50
C TYR A 116 8.51 -3.49 -8.55
N ALA A 117 8.38 -3.12 -9.82
CA ALA A 117 9.28 -3.61 -10.87
C ALA A 117 10.73 -3.15 -10.64
N VAL A 118 10.93 -1.91 -10.20
CA VAL A 118 12.24 -1.39 -9.79
C VAL A 118 12.75 -2.13 -8.55
N ALA A 119 11.91 -2.25 -7.51
CA ALA A 119 12.29 -2.85 -6.23
C ALA A 119 12.70 -4.32 -6.36
N ILE A 120 11.96 -5.12 -7.15
CA ILE A 120 12.31 -6.54 -7.33
C ILE A 120 13.61 -6.71 -8.11
N THR A 121 13.87 -5.82 -9.08
CA THR A 121 15.12 -5.82 -9.85
C THR A 121 16.31 -5.47 -8.95
N ASN A 122 16.18 -4.43 -8.10
CA ASN A 122 17.21 -4.05 -7.14
C ASN A 122 17.51 -5.17 -6.13
N THR A 123 16.45 -5.80 -5.61
CA THR A 123 16.60 -6.94 -4.69
C THR A 123 17.32 -8.10 -5.35
N ALA A 124 17.00 -8.42 -6.62
CA ALA A 124 17.66 -9.49 -7.37
C ALA A 124 19.13 -9.19 -7.66
N GLN A 125 19.45 -7.98 -8.14
CA GLN A 125 20.84 -7.59 -8.38
C GLN A 125 21.65 -7.62 -7.10
N SER A 126 21.15 -7.03 -6.02
CA SER A 126 21.80 -7.06 -4.71
C SER A 126 22.06 -8.49 -4.24
N PHE A 127 21.08 -9.39 -4.36
CA PHE A 127 21.21 -10.80 -3.99
C PHE A 127 22.27 -11.52 -4.81
N ILE A 128 22.29 -11.34 -6.13
CA ILE A 128 23.25 -11.97 -7.03
C ILE A 128 24.68 -11.50 -6.72
N THR A 129 24.85 -10.20 -6.47
CA THR A 129 26.17 -9.60 -6.27
C THR A 129 26.72 -9.89 -4.88
N HIS A 130 25.91 -9.78 -3.81
CA HIS A 130 26.39 -9.87 -2.45
C HIS A 130 26.26 -11.28 -1.85
N GLN A 131 25.11 -11.95 -2.00
CA GLN A 131 24.88 -13.25 -1.38
C GLN A 131 25.42 -14.41 -2.22
N LEU A 132 25.32 -14.31 -3.56
CA LEU A 132 25.90 -15.32 -4.47
C LEU A 132 27.35 -15.01 -4.84
N ALA A 133 27.87 -13.83 -4.47
CA ALA A 133 29.22 -13.35 -4.82
C ALA A 133 29.54 -13.45 -6.34
N MET A 134 28.52 -13.25 -7.18
CA MET A 134 28.67 -13.27 -8.64
C MET A 134 28.89 -11.87 -9.17
N ALA A 135 29.47 -11.78 -10.38
CA ALA A 135 29.55 -10.51 -11.10
C ALA A 135 28.16 -9.92 -11.33
N GLU A 136 28.05 -8.60 -11.25
CA GLU A 136 26.77 -7.91 -11.45
C GLU A 136 26.23 -8.16 -12.86
N PRO A 137 25.06 -8.79 -13.00
CA PRO A 137 24.48 -9.06 -14.32
C PRO A 137 23.93 -7.77 -14.94
N PRO A 138 23.82 -7.71 -16.29
CA PRO A 138 23.21 -6.57 -16.97
C PRO A 138 21.79 -6.31 -16.44
N ARG A 139 21.58 -5.10 -15.90
CA ARG A 139 20.32 -4.71 -15.25
C ARG A 139 19.09 -4.93 -16.15
N SER A 140 19.22 -4.59 -17.44
CA SER A 140 18.14 -4.77 -18.43
C SER A 140 17.70 -6.23 -18.56
N LEU A 141 18.65 -7.17 -18.47
CA LEU A 141 18.38 -8.61 -18.54
C LEU A 141 17.68 -9.10 -17.27
N VAL A 142 18.18 -8.72 -16.10
CA VAL A 142 17.53 -9.08 -14.82
C VAL A 142 16.10 -8.55 -14.78
N ALA A 143 15.90 -7.28 -15.14
CA ALA A 143 14.60 -6.64 -15.17
C ALA A 143 13.62 -7.38 -16.08
N ILE A 144 14.00 -7.67 -17.34
CA ILE A 144 13.05 -8.31 -18.27
C ILE A 144 12.70 -9.73 -17.86
N VAL A 145 13.67 -10.52 -17.35
CA VAL A 145 13.42 -11.88 -16.87
C VAL A 145 12.44 -11.89 -15.68
N LEU A 146 12.65 -11.00 -14.72
CA LEU A 146 11.78 -10.91 -13.55
C LEU A 146 10.37 -10.43 -13.91
N ILE A 147 10.25 -9.40 -14.77
CA ILE A 147 8.95 -8.87 -15.20
C ILE A 147 8.19 -9.90 -16.02
N LEU A 148 8.84 -10.61 -16.94
CA LEU A 148 8.20 -11.69 -17.69
C LEU A 148 7.79 -12.84 -16.76
N GLY A 149 8.59 -13.18 -15.75
CA GLY A 149 8.23 -14.16 -14.72
C GLY A 149 6.98 -13.73 -13.93
N LEU A 150 6.89 -12.48 -13.51
CA LEU A 150 5.71 -11.93 -12.84
C LEU A 150 4.47 -11.94 -13.75
N MET A 151 4.62 -11.53 -15.01
CA MET A 151 3.54 -11.55 -16.00
C MET A 151 3.10 -12.97 -16.38
N PHE A 152 4.02 -13.94 -16.32
CA PHE A 152 3.67 -15.35 -16.49
C PHE A 152 2.76 -15.84 -15.36
N ILE A 153 3.05 -15.46 -14.09
CA ILE A 153 2.18 -15.78 -12.96
C ILE A 153 0.78 -15.19 -13.15
N VAL A 154 0.69 -13.96 -13.64
CA VAL A 154 -0.60 -13.29 -13.91
C VAL A 154 -1.46 -14.07 -14.93
N ARG A 155 -0.84 -14.73 -15.89
CA ARG A 155 -1.56 -15.52 -16.92
C ARG A 155 -2.38 -16.68 -16.34
N PHE A 156 -2.02 -17.20 -15.17
CA PHE A 156 -2.81 -18.25 -14.50
C PHE A 156 -4.13 -17.76 -13.90
N GLY A 157 -4.40 -16.47 -14.00
CA GLY A 157 -5.68 -15.87 -13.69
C GLY A 157 -5.81 -15.41 -12.23
N GLN A 158 -6.76 -14.51 -12.03
CA GLN A 158 -7.01 -13.80 -10.78
C GLN A 158 -7.22 -14.74 -9.57
N ARG A 159 -7.88 -15.89 -9.79
CA ARG A 159 -8.15 -16.86 -8.71
C ARG A 159 -6.86 -17.46 -8.11
N LEU A 160 -5.87 -17.78 -8.94
CA LEU A 160 -4.57 -18.29 -8.46
C LEU A 160 -3.80 -17.19 -7.75
N ILE A 161 -3.77 -15.98 -8.31
CA ILE A 161 -3.12 -14.82 -7.70
C ILE A 161 -3.68 -14.58 -6.29
N MET A 162 -5.00 -14.52 -6.14
CA MET A 162 -5.65 -14.32 -4.86
C MET A 162 -5.33 -15.43 -3.85
N ARG A 163 -5.26 -16.68 -4.30
CA ARG A 163 -4.88 -17.81 -3.44
C ARG A 163 -3.42 -17.70 -2.98
N VAL A 164 -2.50 -17.41 -3.89
CA VAL A 164 -1.08 -17.23 -3.57
C VAL A 164 -0.89 -16.06 -2.60
N MET A 165 -1.52 -14.93 -2.87
CA MET A 165 -1.45 -13.75 -2.00
C MET A 165 -1.94 -14.07 -0.57
N SER A 166 -3.08 -14.73 -0.43
CA SER A 166 -3.64 -15.07 0.89
C SER A 166 -2.79 -16.08 1.65
N THR A 167 -2.22 -17.07 0.97
CA THR A 167 -1.36 -18.09 1.60
C THR A 167 -0.04 -17.48 2.09
N LEU A 168 0.53 -16.53 1.34
CA LEU A 168 1.81 -15.90 1.68
C LEU A 168 1.73 -14.89 2.85
N VAL A 169 0.53 -14.49 3.27
CA VAL A 169 0.37 -13.54 4.39
C VAL A 169 0.90 -14.11 5.70
N TYR A 170 0.58 -15.35 6.02
CA TYR A 170 1.01 -15.99 7.27
C TYR A 170 2.54 -16.09 7.42
N PRO A 171 3.26 -16.74 6.47
CA PRO A 171 4.72 -16.81 6.58
C PRO A 171 5.36 -15.43 6.55
N PHE A 172 4.74 -14.46 5.88
CA PHE A 172 5.25 -13.10 5.84
C PHE A 172 5.15 -12.39 7.20
N ILE A 173 4.01 -12.48 7.90
CA ILE A 173 3.86 -11.94 9.26
C ILE A 173 4.91 -12.55 10.18
N ILE A 174 5.03 -13.88 10.16
CA ILE A 174 5.99 -14.62 10.99
C ILE A 174 7.43 -14.17 10.68
N SER A 175 7.78 -14.00 9.42
CA SER A 175 9.13 -13.60 9.03
C SER A 175 9.46 -12.15 9.42
N LEU A 176 8.51 -11.21 9.37
CA LEU A 176 8.72 -9.84 9.87
C LEU A 176 8.95 -9.82 11.39
N ILE A 177 8.14 -10.58 12.14
CA ILE A 177 8.31 -10.69 13.60
C ILE A 177 9.65 -11.36 13.91
N PHE A 178 9.99 -12.44 13.21
CA PHE A 178 11.27 -13.13 13.38
C PHE A 178 12.45 -12.19 13.11
N MET A 179 12.43 -11.45 12.00
CA MET A 179 13.47 -10.46 11.68
C MET A 179 13.56 -9.36 12.75
N ALA A 180 12.43 -8.87 13.23
CA ALA A 180 12.42 -7.87 14.29
C ALA A 180 13.04 -8.39 15.59
N LEU A 181 12.71 -9.62 16.00
CA LEU A 181 13.30 -10.28 17.18
C LEU A 181 14.78 -10.57 17.00
N PHE A 182 15.17 -11.02 15.80
CA PHE A 182 16.58 -11.33 15.49
C PHE A 182 17.48 -10.08 15.57
N LEU A 183 16.94 -8.90 15.23
CA LEU A 183 17.69 -7.64 15.28
C LEU A 183 17.87 -7.08 16.70
N ILE A 184 17.14 -7.56 17.71
CA ILE A 184 17.22 -7.01 19.10
C ILE A 184 18.65 -7.00 19.65
N PRO A 185 19.47 -8.06 19.51
CA PRO A 185 20.86 -8.05 20.00
C PRO A 185 21.75 -7.01 19.29
N HIS A 186 21.32 -6.50 18.13
CA HIS A 186 22.07 -5.52 17.33
C HIS A 186 21.62 -4.06 17.57
N TRP A 187 20.67 -3.83 18.48
CA TRP A 187 20.22 -2.50 18.82
C TRP A 187 21.34 -1.65 19.42
N ASN A 188 21.68 -0.55 18.77
CA ASN A 188 22.77 0.34 19.18
C ASN A 188 22.28 1.70 19.70
N GLY A 189 21.00 2.02 19.52
CA GLY A 189 20.40 3.27 20.00
C GLY A 189 20.91 4.54 19.32
N ALA A 190 21.63 4.45 18.18
CA ALA A 190 22.19 5.62 17.48
C ALA A 190 21.14 6.68 17.14
N ILE A 191 19.90 6.27 16.86
CA ILE A 191 18.79 7.20 16.59
C ILE A 191 18.45 8.10 17.78
N LEU A 192 18.70 7.65 19.01
CA LEU A 192 18.44 8.46 20.21
C LEU A 192 19.40 9.65 20.35
N GLN A 193 20.52 9.65 19.60
CA GLN A 193 21.45 10.77 19.53
C GLN A 193 20.92 11.89 18.61
N THR A 194 19.87 11.64 17.84
CA THR A 194 19.28 12.58 16.87
C THR A 194 18.04 13.30 17.42
N VAL A 195 17.89 13.41 18.73
CA VAL A 195 16.77 14.13 19.38
C VAL A 195 16.84 15.63 19.14
N SER A 196 18.04 16.20 18.96
CA SER A 196 18.21 17.60 18.61
C SER A 196 17.75 17.87 17.17
N PHE A 197 17.21 19.07 16.91
CA PHE A 197 16.79 19.52 15.56
C PHE A 197 17.99 19.88 14.68
N SER A 198 19.03 19.06 14.69
CA SER A 198 20.19 19.14 13.82
C SER A 198 19.93 18.48 12.46
N ALA A 199 20.92 18.49 11.57
CA ALA A 199 20.80 17.88 10.25
C ALA A 199 20.43 16.41 10.32
N THR A 200 19.65 15.94 9.35
CA THR A 200 19.26 14.52 9.16
C THR A 200 20.43 13.68 8.64
N GLY A 201 20.28 12.35 8.63
CA GLY A 201 21.32 11.42 8.17
C GLY A 201 21.74 11.59 6.71
N ASP A 202 20.89 12.16 5.86
CA ASP A 202 21.15 12.47 4.45
C ASP A 202 21.52 13.95 4.21
N GLY A 203 21.70 14.75 5.27
CA GLY A 203 22.04 16.17 5.18
C GLY A 203 20.88 17.10 4.84
N GLN A 204 19.65 16.58 4.71
CA GLN A 204 18.44 17.37 4.51
C GLN A 204 17.98 18.03 5.82
N GLY A 205 17.19 19.08 5.73
CA GLY A 205 16.64 19.71 6.94
C GLY A 205 15.55 18.86 7.60
N ILE A 206 15.49 18.88 8.95
CA ILE A 206 14.50 18.12 9.74
C ILE A 206 13.06 18.38 9.31
N MET A 207 12.72 19.62 8.93
CA MET A 207 11.36 19.96 8.49
C MET A 207 10.96 19.24 7.20
N LEU A 208 11.90 19.10 6.26
CA LEU A 208 11.67 18.34 5.05
C LEU A 208 11.48 16.85 5.36
N SER A 209 12.32 16.30 6.23
CA SER A 209 12.21 14.90 6.65
C SER A 209 10.87 14.61 7.36
N LEU A 210 10.42 15.50 8.26
CA LEU A 210 9.12 15.41 8.89
C LEU A 210 7.98 15.44 7.86
N TRP A 211 8.04 16.35 6.90
CA TRP A 211 7.04 16.46 5.83
C TRP A 211 7.00 15.20 4.96
N MET A 212 8.16 14.70 4.51
CA MET A 212 8.25 13.52 3.65
C MET A 212 7.90 12.20 4.37
N THR A 213 7.82 12.20 5.69
CA THR A 213 7.38 11.04 6.48
C THR A 213 5.89 10.70 6.22
N PHE A 214 5.03 11.71 6.00
CA PHE A 214 3.59 11.46 5.80
C PHE A 214 3.27 10.67 4.54
N PRO A 215 3.79 11.00 3.34
CA PRO A 215 3.57 10.17 2.15
C PRO A 215 4.01 8.72 2.33
N VAL A 216 5.17 8.50 2.95
CA VAL A 216 5.70 7.15 3.17
C VAL A 216 4.86 6.39 4.20
N LEU A 217 4.42 7.05 5.27
CA LEU A 217 3.52 6.48 6.26
C LEU A 217 2.18 6.05 5.63
N VAL A 218 1.54 6.96 4.89
CA VAL A 218 0.26 6.67 4.21
C VAL A 218 0.42 5.50 3.24
N MET A 219 1.49 5.49 2.44
CA MET A 219 1.75 4.42 1.47
C MET A 219 2.04 3.08 2.14
N SER A 220 2.77 3.07 3.27
CA SER A 220 3.16 1.84 3.98
C SER A 220 1.99 1.09 4.58
N PHE A 221 0.92 1.78 4.95
CA PHE A 221 -0.30 1.19 5.52
C PHE A 221 -1.47 1.19 4.55
N ASN A 222 -1.23 1.50 3.27
CA ASN A 222 -2.30 1.61 2.27
C ASN A 222 -2.85 0.24 1.85
N HIS A 223 -4.18 0.10 1.99
CA HIS A 223 -4.92 -1.09 1.55
C HIS A 223 -6.29 -0.72 0.96
N TYR A 224 -6.43 0.47 0.39
CA TYR A 224 -7.71 0.94 -0.15
C TYR A 224 -8.34 0.02 -1.21
N PRO A 225 -7.58 -0.75 -2.05
CA PRO A 225 -8.21 -1.57 -3.07
C PRO A 225 -9.10 -2.70 -2.50
N ILE A 226 -8.78 -3.21 -1.31
CA ILE A 226 -9.57 -4.29 -0.68
C ILE A 226 -10.81 -3.77 0.08
N ILE A 227 -10.96 -2.47 0.26
CA ILE A 227 -12.06 -1.91 1.05
C ILE A 227 -13.41 -2.09 0.34
N SER A 228 -13.48 -1.87 -1.00
CA SER A 228 -14.72 -2.09 -1.76
C SER A 228 -15.23 -3.53 -1.64
N PRO A 229 -14.47 -4.57 -1.98
CA PRO A 229 -14.94 -5.94 -1.85
C PRO A 229 -15.27 -6.33 -0.40
N MET A 230 -14.56 -5.79 0.60
CA MET A 230 -14.90 -6.01 2.00
C MET A 230 -16.28 -5.42 2.34
N VAL A 231 -16.54 -4.16 2.00
CA VAL A 231 -17.81 -3.49 2.28
C VAL A 231 -18.96 -4.21 1.58
N VAL A 232 -18.81 -4.56 0.30
CA VAL A 232 -19.79 -5.31 -0.48
C VAL A 232 -20.14 -6.63 0.22
N ARG A 233 -19.13 -7.38 0.62
CA ARG A 233 -19.34 -8.67 1.31
C ARG A 233 -20.03 -8.51 2.65
N GLN A 234 -19.69 -7.48 3.43
CA GLN A 234 -20.37 -7.25 4.71
C GLN A 234 -21.82 -6.79 4.52
N LYS A 235 -22.12 -5.98 3.49
CA LYS A 235 -23.50 -5.61 3.12
C LYS A 235 -24.34 -6.83 2.77
N GLN A 236 -23.79 -7.76 1.98
CA GLN A 236 -24.48 -9.02 1.62
C GLN A 236 -24.77 -9.90 2.85
N ARG A 237 -23.83 -9.95 3.80
CA ARG A 237 -23.89 -10.87 4.95
C ARG A 237 -24.70 -10.34 6.12
N TYR A 238 -24.61 -9.04 6.42
CA TYR A 238 -25.20 -8.43 7.61
C TYR A 238 -26.32 -7.43 7.31
N GLY A 239 -26.56 -7.16 6.04
CA GLY A 239 -27.49 -6.13 5.61
C GLY A 239 -27.00 -4.70 5.87
N LEU A 240 -27.73 -3.72 5.31
CA LEU A 240 -27.31 -2.31 5.35
C LEU A 240 -27.22 -1.74 6.78
N ALA A 241 -28.07 -2.17 7.71
CA ALA A 241 -28.09 -1.58 9.05
C ALA A 241 -26.84 -1.90 9.90
N LEU A 242 -26.19 -3.04 9.67
CA LEU A 242 -25.16 -3.57 10.55
C LEU A 242 -23.77 -3.69 9.88
N ALA A 243 -23.72 -3.60 8.56
CA ALA A 243 -22.47 -3.79 7.80
C ALA A 243 -21.39 -2.73 8.14
N GLU A 244 -21.75 -1.45 8.37
CA GLU A 244 -20.77 -0.41 8.74
C GLU A 244 -20.05 -0.72 10.04
N GLY A 245 -20.81 -1.11 11.05
CA GLY A 245 -20.23 -1.50 12.35
C GLY A 245 -19.29 -2.70 12.24
N LYS A 246 -19.66 -3.70 11.43
CA LYS A 246 -18.83 -4.88 11.18
C LYS A 246 -17.56 -4.53 10.37
N CYS A 247 -17.67 -3.72 9.34
CA CYS A 247 -16.52 -3.22 8.61
C CYS A 247 -15.55 -2.46 9.53
N ALA A 248 -16.08 -1.60 10.40
CA ALA A 248 -15.26 -0.85 11.36
C ALA A 248 -14.55 -1.79 12.36
N GLN A 249 -15.22 -2.86 12.80
CA GLN A 249 -14.63 -3.87 13.69
C GLN A 249 -13.50 -4.64 13.01
N ILE A 250 -13.71 -5.15 11.79
CA ILE A 250 -12.70 -5.87 11.00
C ILE A 250 -11.49 -4.98 10.75
N GLN A 251 -11.71 -3.73 10.31
CA GLN A 251 -10.63 -2.76 10.06
C GLN A 251 -9.86 -2.46 11.35
N ARG A 252 -10.54 -2.27 12.47
CA ARG A 252 -9.88 -1.98 13.75
C ARG A 252 -8.88 -3.06 14.15
N TYR A 253 -9.28 -4.34 14.07
CA TYR A 253 -8.39 -5.46 14.41
C TYR A 253 -7.29 -5.66 13.35
N GLY A 254 -7.63 -5.56 12.06
CA GLY A 254 -6.65 -5.71 10.98
C GLY A 254 -5.58 -4.63 11.02
N ILE A 255 -5.98 -3.39 11.23
CA ILE A 255 -5.04 -2.25 11.31
C ILE A 255 -4.24 -2.28 12.61
N LEU A 256 -4.84 -2.71 13.73
CA LEU A 256 -4.09 -2.88 14.97
C LEU A 256 -2.99 -3.95 14.82
N LEU A 257 -3.34 -5.12 14.28
CA LEU A 257 -2.36 -6.18 13.99
C LEU A 257 -1.24 -5.67 13.09
N MET A 258 -1.62 -4.99 12.00
CA MET A 258 -0.68 -4.42 11.03
C MET A 258 0.24 -3.40 11.69
N THR A 259 -0.32 -2.47 12.47
CA THR A 259 0.44 -1.43 13.15
C THR A 259 1.45 -2.02 14.13
N VAL A 260 1.04 -2.98 14.96
CA VAL A 260 1.93 -3.62 15.93
C VAL A 260 3.08 -4.34 15.24
N VAL A 261 2.79 -5.17 14.23
CA VAL A 261 3.82 -5.96 13.53
C VAL A 261 4.79 -5.05 12.76
N VAL A 262 4.25 -4.09 12.01
CA VAL A 262 5.07 -3.19 11.18
C VAL A 262 5.91 -2.26 12.04
N LEU A 263 5.33 -1.66 13.09
CA LEU A 263 6.08 -0.76 13.95
C LEU A 263 7.16 -1.49 14.75
N PHE A 264 6.92 -2.73 15.17
CA PHE A 264 7.96 -3.53 15.80
C PHE A 264 9.13 -3.82 14.84
N PHE A 265 8.81 -4.16 13.58
CA PHE A 265 9.83 -4.34 12.53
C PHE A 265 10.59 -3.04 12.24
N VAL A 266 9.88 -1.91 12.06
CA VAL A 266 10.49 -0.58 11.82
C VAL A 266 11.41 -0.21 12.98
N LEU A 267 10.95 -0.37 14.22
CA LEU A 267 11.75 -0.06 15.42
C LEU A 267 13.04 -0.89 15.45
N SER A 268 12.92 -2.19 15.22
CA SER A 268 14.09 -3.07 15.24
C SER A 268 15.11 -2.71 14.16
N CYS A 269 14.67 -2.39 12.95
CA CYS A 269 15.56 -1.95 11.87
C CYS A 269 16.26 -0.63 12.22
N VAL A 270 15.49 0.36 12.70
CA VAL A 270 16.03 1.70 13.00
C VAL A 270 16.96 1.69 14.23
N LEU A 271 16.69 0.87 15.22
CA LEU A 271 17.57 0.73 16.38
C LEU A 271 18.86 -0.07 16.08
N SER A 272 18.86 -0.87 15.02
CA SER A 272 20.02 -1.68 14.61
C SER A 272 20.96 -0.97 13.64
N LEU A 273 20.53 0.13 13.02
CA LEU A 273 21.27 0.87 12.02
C LEU A 273 21.41 2.34 12.42
N SER A 274 22.49 2.99 11.97
CA SER A 274 22.64 4.43 12.12
C SER A 274 21.84 5.19 11.03
N PRO A 275 21.49 6.48 11.26
CA PRO A 275 20.87 7.32 10.23
C PRO A 275 21.71 7.41 8.94
N GLN A 276 23.03 7.34 9.04
CA GLN A 276 23.95 7.34 7.90
C GLN A 276 23.84 6.04 7.09
N GLN A 277 23.76 4.88 7.75
CA GLN A 277 23.56 3.60 7.08
C GLN A 277 22.19 3.53 6.39
N LEU A 278 21.16 4.14 6.99
CA LEU A 278 19.85 4.25 6.36
C LEU A 278 19.85 5.21 5.16
N ALA A 279 20.63 6.30 5.22
CA ALA A 279 20.87 7.19 4.08
C ALA A 279 21.60 6.47 2.93
N GLU A 280 22.56 5.62 3.25
CA GLU A 280 23.24 4.75 2.29
C GLU A 280 22.27 3.77 1.61
N ALA A 281 21.37 3.11 2.38
CA ALA A 281 20.33 2.26 1.82
C ALA A 281 19.42 3.02 0.83
N LYS A 282 19.07 4.28 1.15
CA LYS A 282 18.34 5.19 0.24
C LYS A 282 19.15 5.48 -1.02
N ALA A 283 20.42 5.83 -0.89
CA ALA A 283 21.31 6.15 -2.02
C ALA A 283 21.51 4.95 -2.96
N GLN A 284 21.62 3.74 -2.40
CA GLN A 284 21.67 2.49 -3.16
C GLN A 284 20.32 2.04 -3.73
N ASN A 285 19.23 2.74 -3.41
CA ASN A 285 17.87 2.42 -3.83
C ASN A 285 17.45 0.99 -3.43
N LEU A 286 17.91 0.51 -2.27
CA LEU A 286 17.63 -0.82 -1.74
C LEU A 286 16.49 -0.79 -0.73
N SER A 287 15.76 -1.91 -0.66
CA SER A 287 14.85 -2.15 0.48
C SER A 287 15.66 -2.37 1.77
N ILE A 288 15.05 -2.07 2.94
CA ILE A 288 15.74 -2.30 4.22
C ILE A 288 16.21 -3.75 4.39
N LEU A 289 15.43 -4.72 3.91
CA LEU A 289 15.79 -6.13 4.00
C LEU A 289 17.00 -6.47 3.11
N SER A 290 17.06 -5.93 1.89
CA SER A 290 18.24 -6.10 1.01
C SER A 290 19.48 -5.45 1.61
N TYR A 291 19.33 -4.26 2.20
CA TYR A 291 20.42 -3.56 2.86
C TYR A 291 20.94 -4.32 4.09
N LEU A 292 20.04 -4.82 4.96
CA LEU A 292 20.41 -5.64 6.12
C LEU A 292 21.14 -6.92 5.69
N ALA A 293 20.73 -7.56 4.60
CA ALA A 293 21.39 -8.74 4.07
C ALA A 293 22.84 -8.47 3.64
N ASN A 294 23.13 -7.23 3.21
CA ASN A 294 24.48 -6.82 2.79
C ASN A 294 25.36 -6.36 3.97
N GLN A 295 24.75 -5.93 5.08
CA GLN A 295 25.47 -5.41 6.26
C GLN A 295 25.83 -6.46 7.29
N TYR A 296 25.06 -7.53 7.38
CA TYR A 296 25.25 -8.57 8.41
C TYR A 296 25.72 -9.89 7.79
N ASP A 297 26.91 -10.36 8.20
CA ASP A 297 27.52 -11.62 7.76
C ASP A 297 26.81 -12.88 8.32
N THR A 298 25.66 -12.69 8.98
CA THR A 298 24.89 -13.79 9.53
C THR A 298 24.12 -14.51 8.44
N PRO A 299 24.33 -15.82 8.21
CA PRO A 299 23.68 -16.55 7.12
C PRO A 299 22.16 -16.43 7.11
N ILE A 300 21.54 -16.37 8.29
CA ILE A 300 20.08 -16.20 8.41
C ILE A 300 19.63 -14.88 7.80
N ILE A 301 20.26 -13.75 8.14
CA ILE A 301 19.90 -12.44 7.57
C ILE A 301 20.23 -12.41 6.07
N ALA A 302 21.42 -12.85 5.70
CA ALA A 302 21.91 -12.81 4.32
C ALA A 302 20.98 -13.55 3.34
N TRP A 303 20.39 -14.67 3.74
CA TRP A 303 19.52 -15.47 2.87
C TRP A 303 18.04 -15.23 3.08
N LEU A 304 17.58 -15.08 4.32
CA LEU A 304 16.14 -14.94 4.61
C LEU A 304 15.61 -13.55 4.20
N SER A 305 16.39 -12.47 4.42
CA SER A 305 15.93 -11.10 4.12
C SER A 305 15.59 -10.87 2.65
N PRO A 306 16.44 -11.25 1.68
CA PRO A 306 16.09 -11.12 0.26
C PRO A 306 14.88 -11.98 -0.13
N ILE A 307 14.74 -13.18 0.42
CA ILE A 307 13.58 -14.05 0.16
C ILE A 307 12.28 -13.37 0.63
N ILE A 308 12.30 -12.80 1.86
CA ILE A 308 11.15 -12.05 2.38
C ILE A 308 10.83 -10.85 1.48
N ALA A 309 11.85 -10.10 1.04
CA ALA A 309 11.68 -8.97 0.15
C ALA A 309 11.06 -9.41 -1.20
N PHE A 310 11.58 -10.48 -1.81
CA PHE A 310 11.02 -11.05 -3.04
C PHE A 310 9.56 -11.43 -2.90
N VAL A 311 9.20 -12.14 -1.84
CA VAL A 311 7.82 -12.58 -1.57
C VAL A 311 6.90 -11.37 -1.37
N ALA A 312 7.33 -10.38 -0.58
CA ALA A 312 6.57 -9.17 -0.32
C ALA A 312 6.30 -8.37 -1.60
N ILE A 313 7.35 -8.12 -2.39
CA ILE A 313 7.27 -7.35 -3.63
C ILE A 313 6.45 -8.10 -4.67
N THR A 314 6.69 -9.40 -4.87
CA THR A 314 5.92 -10.23 -5.81
C THR A 314 4.43 -10.21 -5.50
N LYS A 315 4.07 -10.46 -4.24
CA LYS A 315 2.67 -10.44 -3.79
C LYS A 315 2.01 -9.09 -4.08
N SER A 316 2.69 -8.01 -3.71
CA SER A 316 2.15 -6.66 -3.90
C SER A 316 2.10 -6.24 -5.37
N PHE A 317 3.08 -6.63 -6.18
CA PHE A 317 3.04 -6.45 -7.63
C PHE A 317 1.80 -7.10 -8.25
N LEU A 318 1.54 -8.36 -7.92
CA LEU A 318 0.39 -9.11 -8.44
C LEU A 318 -0.95 -8.46 -8.06
N GLY A 319 -1.08 -7.98 -6.83
CA GLY A 319 -2.28 -7.29 -6.38
C GLY A 319 -2.54 -5.96 -7.12
N HIS A 320 -1.50 -5.15 -7.29
CA HIS A 320 -1.60 -3.87 -8.00
C HIS A 320 -1.75 -4.04 -9.52
N TYR A 321 -1.18 -5.11 -10.08
CA TYR A 321 -1.38 -5.45 -11.50
C TYR A 321 -2.85 -5.63 -11.84
N ILE A 322 -3.62 -6.34 -10.99
CA ILE A 322 -5.05 -6.55 -11.22
C ILE A 322 -5.78 -5.20 -11.31
N GLY A 323 -5.59 -4.33 -10.33
CA GLY A 323 -6.24 -3.02 -10.32
C GLY A 323 -5.83 -2.12 -11.49
N ALA A 324 -4.55 -2.12 -11.86
CA ALA A 324 -4.06 -1.36 -13.00
C ALA A 324 -4.59 -1.91 -14.33
N TYR A 325 -4.61 -3.24 -14.48
CA TYR A 325 -5.14 -3.91 -15.68
C TYR A 325 -6.63 -3.62 -15.86
N GLU A 326 -7.45 -3.80 -14.83
CA GLU A 326 -8.89 -3.57 -14.89
C GLU A 326 -9.19 -2.11 -15.22
N SER A 327 -8.57 -1.17 -14.52
CA SER A 327 -8.77 0.27 -14.77
C SER A 327 -8.39 0.68 -16.19
N LEU A 328 -7.23 0.22 -16.69
CA LEU A 328 -6.79 0.55 -18.05
C LEU A 328 -7.68 -0.08 -19.10
N ARG A 329 -8.12 -1.31 -18.87
CA ARG A 329 -9.06 -2.01 -19.75
C ARG A 329 -10.38 -1.26 -19.87
N ASP A 330 -10.94 -0.84 -18.75
CA ASP A 330 -12.20 -0.08 -18.74
C ASP A 330 -12.04 1.25 -19.47
N LEU A 331 -10.96 1.99 -19.24
CA LEU A 331 -10.66 3.23 -19.95
C LEU A 331 -10.55 3.02 -21.48
N ILE A 332 -9.89 1.95 -21.94
CA ILE A 332 -9.75 1.64 -23.37
C ILE A 332 -11.12 1.27 -23.98
N LEU A 333 -11.88 0.41 -23.31
CA LEU A 333 -13.19 -0.03 -23.80
C LEU A 333 -14.19 1.13 -23.85
N GLU A 334 -14.23 1.98 -22.84
CA GLU A 334 -15.07 3.19 -22.82
C GLU A 334 -14.68 4.18 -23.93
N ALA A 335 -13.38 4.44 -24.10
CA ALA A 335 -12.88 5.32 -25.15
C ALA A 335 -13.19 4.79 -26.56
N ALA A 336 -13.17 3.47 -26.74
CA ALA A 336 -13.54 2.81 -27.98
C ALA A 336 -15.05 2.91 -28.23
N ALA A 337 -15.87 2.64 -27.21
CA ALA A 337 -17.33 2.73 -27.27
C ALA A 337 -17.81 4.16 -27.60
N ALA A 338 -17.17 5.20 -27.01
CA ALA A 338 -17.45 6.60 -27.34
C ALA A 338 -17.20 6.95 -28.80
N ARG A 339 -16.35 6.17 -29.50
CA ARG A 339 -16.06 6.31 -30.95
C ARG A 339 -16.84 5.32 -31.82
N GLY A 340 -17.85 4.64 -31.25
CA GLY A 340 -18.62 3.61 -31.95
C GLY A 340 -17.82 2.33 -32.30
N LYS A 341 -16.66 2.13 -31.68
CA LYS A 341 -15.79 0.96 -31.94
C LYS A 341 -15.98 -0.10 -30.87
N LYS A 342 -15.91 -1.38 -31.27
CA LYS A 342 -15.93 -2.54 -30.37
C LYS A 342 -14.67 -3.38 -30.61
N PRO A 343 -13.53 -3.04 -30.00
CA PRO A 343 -12.30 -3.81 -30.17
C PRO A 343 -12.46 -5.22 -29.58
N GLY A 344 -11.79 -6.19 -30.21
CA GLY A 344 -11.74 -7.54 -29.65
C GLY A 344 -11.05 -7.56 -28.29
N ILE A 345 -11.68 -8.18 -27.30
CA ILE A 345 -11.18 -8.23 -25.91
C ILE A 345 -9.74 -8.78 -25.86
N ARG A 346 -9.44 -9.83 -26.62
CA ARG A 346 -8.09 -10.43 -26.69
C ARG A 346 -7.02 -9.45 -27.18
N LEU A 347 -7.38 -8.58 -28.12
CA LEU A 347 -6.46 -7.54 -28.62
C LEU A 347 -6.19 -6.49 -27.56
N VAL A 348 -7.24 -6.04 -26.85
CA VAL A 348 -7.10 -5.08 -25.75
C VAL A 348 -6.20 -5.65 -24.67
N ASP A 349 -6.44 -6.90 -24.26
CA ASP A 349 -5.64 -7.57 -23.22
C ASP A 349 -4.17 -7.71 -23.64
N ALA A 350 -3.90 -8.05 -24.91
CA ALA A 350 -2.54 -8.14 -25.43
C ALA A 350 -1.83 -6.78 -25.45
N VAL A 351 -2.52 -5.73 -25.87
CA VAL A 351 -1.97 -4.36 -25.89
C VAL A 351 -1.63 -3.90 -24.47
N ILE A 352 -2.53 -4.13 -23.48
CA ILE A 352 -2.30 -3.79 -22.08
C ILE A 352 -1.08 -4.55 -21.55
N LEU A 353 -0.99 -5.87 -21.81
CA LEU A 353 0.13 -6.69 -21.36
C LEU A 353 1.47 -6.16 -21.90
N VAL A 354 1.54 -5.92 -23.21
CA VAL A 354 2.76 -5.40 -23.86
C VAL A 354 3.13 -4.02 -23.29
N PHE A 355 2.16 -3.13 -23.14
CA PHE A 355 2.36 -1.81 -22.53
C PHE A 355 2.94 -1.94 -21.12
N MET A 356 2.35 -2.76 -20.25
CA MET A 356 2.80 -2.95 -18.88
C MET A 356 4.19 -3.60 -18.81
N VAL A 357 4.48 -4.59 -19.64
CA VAL A 357 5.82 -5.22 -19.71
C VAL A 357 6.86 -4.18 -20.09
N LEU A 358 6.65 -3.44 -21.19
CA LEU A 358 7.64 -2.48 -21.70
C LEU A 358 7.90 -1.33 -20.72
N THR A 359 6.85 -0.77 -20.12
CA THR A 359 6.98 0.36 -19.20
C THR A 359 7.56 -0.05 -17.85
N CYS A 360 7.18 -1.20 -17.30
CA CYS A 360 7.82 -1.76 -16.10
C CYS A 360 9.29 -2.10 -16.34
N TRP A 361 9.61 -2.71 -17.47
CA TRP A 361 11.00 -3.00 -17.87
C TRP A 361 11.83 -1.72 -18.01
N PHE A 362 11.30 -0.72 -18.73
CA PHE A 362 11.99 0.55 -18.93
C PHE A 362 12.26 1.27 -17.61
N ALA A 363 11.27 1.32 -16.72
CA ALA A 363 11.43 1.90 -15.40
C ALA A 363 12.44 1.11 -14.55
N ALA A 364 12.35 -0.22 -14.53
CA ALA A 364 13.31 -1.06 -13.84
C ALA A 364 14.74 -0.88 -14.38
N TYR A 365 14.90 -0.72 -15.69
CA TYR A 365 16.18 -0.41 -16.33
C TYR A 365 16.73 0.97 -15.90
N LYS A 366 15.87 2.01 -15.90
CA LYS A 366 16.27 3.38 -15.52
C LYS A 366 16.55 3.55 -14.03
N ASN A 367 16.03 2.66 -13.19
CA ASN A 367 16.24 2.67 -11.73
C ASN A 367 15.89 3.99 -11.02
N PRO A 368 14.70 4.58 -11.23
CA PRO A 368 14.32 5.77 -10.49
C PRO A 368 14.28 5.49 -8.97
N SER A 369 14.45 6.52 -8.17
CA SER A 369 14.38 6.40 -6.70
C SER A 369 13.01 5.88 -6.26
N ILE A 370 12.99 4.71 -5.64
CA ILE A 370 11.76 4.10 -5.12
C ILE A 370 11.17 4.98 -4.02
N LEU A 371 12.01 5.42 -3.09
CA LEU A 371 11.56 6.29 -2.00
C LEU A 371 11.07 7.63 -2.53
N GLY A 372 11.75 8.22 -3.54
CA GLY A 372 11.29 9.43 -4.21
C GLY A 372 9.92 9.28 -4.89
N ILE A 373 9.65 8.13 -5.53
CA ILE A 373 8.32 7.81 -6.09
C ILE A 373 7.28 7.74 -4.97
N ILE A 374 7.61 7.13 -3.82
CA ILE A 374 6.69 7.05 -2.68
C ILE A 374 6.42 8.44 -2.12
N GLU A 375 7.46 9.23 -1.89
CA GLU A 375 7.38 10.55 -1.26
C GLU A 375 6.60 11.55 -2.12
N CYS A 376 6.85 11.57 -3.45
CA CYS A 376 6.36 12.64 -4.32
C CYS A 376 5.19 12.24 -5.23
N ILE A 377 4.90 10.96 -5.44
CA ILE A 377 3.87 10.53 -6.38
C ILE A 377 2.87 9.58 -5.74
N SER A 378 3.28 8.36 -5.36
CA SER A 378 2.33 7.32 -4.95
C SER A 378 1.73 7.57 -3.56
N GLY A 379 2.50 8.10 -2.62
CA GLY A 379 2.00 8.51 -1.30
C GLY A 379 0.97 9.64 -1.39
N PRO A 380 1.29 10.77 -2.04
CA PRO A 380 0.36 11.87 -2.24
C PRO A 380 -0.91 11.50 -3.02
N THR A 381 -0.79 10.75 -4.13
CA THR A 381 -1.97 10.30 -4.90
C THR A 381 -2.82 9.32 -4.10
N GLY A 382 -2.18 8.41 -3.36
CA GLY A 382 -2.87 7.54 -2.41
C GLY A 382 -3.60 8.32 -1.31
N ALA A 383 -3.00 9.38 -0.79
CA ALA A 383 -3.62 10.25 0.20
C ALA A 383 -4.83 11.03 -0.36
N ALA A 384 -4.78 11.48 -1.60
CA ALA A 384 -5.93 12.11 -2.25
C ALA A 384 -7.13 11.16 -2.31
N ILE A 385 -6.89 9.90 -2.67
CA ILE A 385 -7.92 8.86 -2.77
C ILE A 385 -8.42 8.41 -1.39
N LEU A 386 -7.50 8.19 -0.44
CA LEU A 386 -7.81 7.56 0.83
C LEU A 386 -8.24 8.55 1.92
N LEU A 387 -7.62 9.74 1.96
CA LEU A 387 -7.87 10.72 3.01
C LEU A 387 -8.82 11.84 2.53
N LEU A 388 -8.53 12.48 1.40
CA LEU A 388 -9.28 13.67 1.01
C LEU A 388 -10.64 13.35 0.39
N LEU A 389 -10.71 12.39 -0.55
CA LEU A 389 -11.95 12.02 -1.21
C LEU A 389 -13.07 11.60 -0.23
N PRO A 390 -12.84 10.67 0.73
CA PRO A 390 -13.89 10.29 1.67
C PRO A 390 -14.33 11.43 2.59
N MET A 391 -13.40 12.30 3.01
CA MET A 391 -13.72 13.44 3.86
C MET A 391 -14.54 14.48 3.10
N TYR A 392 -14.20 14.74 1.84
CA TYR A 392 -15.03 15.58 0.96
C TYR A 392 -16.44 15.00 0.78
N ALA A 393 -16.53 13.69 0.50
CA ALA A 393 -17.82 13.02 0.35
C ALA A 393 -18.67 13.08 1.64
N ILE A 394 -18.08 12.83 2.81
CA ILE A 394 -18.76 12.93 4.10
C ILE A 394 -19.29 14.34 4.34
N HIS A 395 -18.54 15.36 3.94
CA HIS A 395 -18.99 16.76 4.06
C HIS A 395 -20.12 17.08 3.08
N LYS A 396 -20.05 16.59 1.85
CA LYS A 396 -20.94 17.01 0.75
C LYS A 396 -22.23 16.19 0.67
N LEU A 397 -22.17 14.86 0.85
CA LEU A 397 -23.30 13.98 0.56
C LEU A 397 -24.27 13.88 1.74
N PRO A 398 -25.61 14.09 1.51
CA PRO A 398 -26.63 14.00 2.56
C PRO A 398 -26.65 12.62 3.25
N VAL A 399 -26.49 11.54 2.51
CA VAL A 399 -26.47 10.17 3.03
C VAL A 399 -25.35 9.92 4.06
N LEU A 400 -24.29 10.71 4.01
CA LEU A 400 -23.14 10.63 4.94
C LEU A 400 -23.25 11.66 6.09
N ALA A 401 -24.34 12.40 6.20
CA ALA A 401 -24.57 13.41 7.25
C ALA A 401 -24.36 12.90 8.68
N PRO A 402 -24.71 11.64 9.06
CA PRO A 402 -24.47 11.12 10.42
C PRO A 402 -23.00 11.11 10.86
N TRP A 403 -22.08 11.19 9.91
CA TRP A 403 -20.63 11.20 10.18
C TRP A 403 -19.97 12.57 10.04
N ARG A 404 -20.73 13.64 9.73
CA ARG A 404 -20.23 15.02 9.62
C ARG A 404 -19.81 15.62 10.96
N GLY A 405 -19.00 16.67 10.91
CA GLY A 405 -18.66 17.50 12.08
C GLY A 405 -17.78 16.81 13.12
N LYS A 406 -17.24 15.63 12.86
CA LYS A 406 -16.37 14.93 13.80
C LYS A 406 -14.92 15.46 13.72
N ALA A 407 -14.26 15.64 14.87
CA ALA A 407 -12.85 16.05 14.93
C ALA A 407 -11.93 15.11 14.12
N SER A 408 -12.27 13.81 14.04
CA SER A 408 -11.56 12.85 13.21
C SER A 408 -11.55 13.21 11.71
N ASN A 409 -12.61 13.85 11.21
CA ASN A 409 -12.67 14.25 9.79
C ASN A 409 -11.70 15.42 9.53
N VAL A 410 -11.62 16.38 10.46
CA VAL A 410 -10.66 17.49 10.39
C VAL A 410 -9.25 16.95 10.43
N PHE A 411 -8.95 16.05 11.36
CA PHE A 411 -7.64 15.42 11.48
C PHE A 411 -7.23 14.71 10.19
N VAL A 412 -8.08 13.84 9.62
CA VAL A 412 -7.78 13.11 8.37
C VAL A 412 -7.61 14.08 7.20
N THR A 413 -8.42 15.15 7.12
CA THR A 413 -8.29 16.18 6.07
C THR A 413 -6.96 16.91 6.17
N LEU A 414 -6.54 17.34 7.36
CA LEU A 414 -5.27 18.04 7.56
C LEU A 414 -4.08 17.13 7.17
N ILE A 415 -4.06 15.89 7.64
CA ILE A 415 -3.02 14.93 7.23
C ILE A 415 -3.03 14.69 5.72
N GLY A 416 -4.22 14.59 5.13
CA GLY A 416 -4.37 14.45 3.68
C GLY A 416 -3.78 15.62 2.90
N LEU A 417 -4.05 16.85 3.33
CA LEU A 417 -3.51 18.07 2.71
C LEU A 417 -1.98 18.15 2.85
N ILE A 418 -1.45 17.85 4.04
CA ILE A 418 0.00 17.79 4.27
C ILE A 418 0.64 16.73 3.35
N THR A 419 0.03 15.54 3.26
CA THR A 419 0.58 14.46 2.43
C THR A 419 0.53 14.81 0.95
N VAL A 420 -0.58 15.34 0.45
CA VAL A 420 -0.74 15.71 -0.97
C VAL A 420 0.19 16.86 -1.34
N SER A 421 0.47 17.79 -0.43
CA SER A 421 1.39 18.90 -0.69
C SER A 421 2.83 18.46 -1.03
N ALA A 422 3.22 17.24 -0.70
CA ALA A 422 4.52 16.68 -1.07
C ALA A 422 4.73 16.54 -2.60
N ILE A 423 3.65 16.52 -3.40
CA ILE A 423 3.74 16.60 -4.87
C ILE A 423 4.52 17.83 -5.32
N PHE A 424 4.29 18.98 -4.68
CA PHE A 424 4.98 20.21 -5.03
C PHE A 424 6.50 20.09 -4.87
N TYR A 425 6.97 19.40 -3.84
CA TYR A 425 8.39 19.16 -3.66
C TYR A 425 8.98 18.37 -4.84
N GLY A 426 8.31 17.31 -5.28
CA GLY A 426 8.76 16.52 -6.43
C GLY A 426 8.71 17.23 -7.78
N MET A 427 7.96 18.33 -7.89
CA MET A 427 7.93 19.15 -9.13
C MET A 427 9.13 20.11 -9.26
N PHE A 428 9.86 20.35 -8.17
CA PHE A 428 10.97 21.29 -8.11
C PHE A 428 12.34 20.60 -7.94
N GLN A 429 12.38 19.27 -7.94
CA GLN A 429 13.58 18.45 -8.03
C GLN A 429 13.83 17.95 -9.45
#